data_6ab0ebe8dfcb703eb487a85259e992e5
#
_entry.id   6ab0ebe8dfcb703eb487a85259e992e5
#
_cell.length_a   1.000
_cell.length_b   1.000
_cell.length_c   1.000
_cell.angle_alpha   90.00
_cell.angle_beta   90.00
_cell.angle_gamma   90.00
#
_symmetry.space_group_name_H-M   'P 1'
#
loop_
_entity.id
_entity.type
_entity.pdbx_description
1 polymer ?
#
loop_
_entity_poly.entity_id
_entity_poly.type
_entity_poly.pdbx_seq_one_letter_code
_entity_poly.pdbx_strand_id
1 'polypeptide(L)'
;MTQTALETARPDDAGSKIRHHAHVLSSQLQTMRATMYPPEARKKLRPFLTHEVSKLTSIPESTLKLLSQAGRGPVPDRQEKNNHRVYTLRQINELRATMAAERPADALRFLPHRRANEHLQIVAIANFKGGSAKTTTAVHLSQYLALQGYRVLAVDLDPQASLSAMFGAQPEIDIGPNETIYAALRYDDDRRSLKEVIRETYFEGLHLIPGNLEVMEYEHDTPRILATRQSGAGGVFFERLREVLHQVEADYDVIVLDTPPSLGFLTLGAIYAATGMIVTVHPAMLDVASMSQFLLMMSDLTDEINKAGATLAQDFFYYLLTRHDPIDKPQTGMVTLLRHLFGSDVLVPTAIASTAIEAAGLAKQSLYEVEPGAIRRETYRRARDAMDEVNAAILELITTSWGRP
;
A
#
# COMPACT_ATOMS: atom_id res chain seq x y z
N MET A 1 -38.92 -24.45 -22.23
CA MET A 1 -38.96 -25.77 -21.61
C MET A 1 -37.71 -26.51 -22.01
N THR A 2 -36.77 -26.62 -21.13
CA THR A 2 -35.93 -27.80 -20.84
C THR A 2 -34.97 -27.38 -19.73
N GLN A 3 -35.41 -27.57 -18.47
CA GLN A 3 -34.54 -27.61 -17.31
C GLN A 3 -33.71 -28.90 -17.44
N THR A 4 -32.42 -28.74 -17.69
CA THR A 4 -31.45 -29.81 -17.54
C THR A 4 -31.16 -29.94 -16.05
N ALA A 5 -31.68 -30.98 -15.46
CA ALA A 5 -31.43 -31.39 -14.10
C ALA A 5 -29.90 -31.60 -13.91
N LEU A 6 -29.30 -30.79 -13.06
CA LEU A 6 -27.98 -31.07 -12.51
C LEU A 6 -28.15 -32.29 -11.58
N GLU A 7 -27.76 -33.46 -12.07
CA GLU A 7 -27.60 -34.67 -11.28
C GLU A 7 -26.68 -34.38 -10.09
N THR A 8 -27.25 -34.39 -8.90
CA THR A 8 -26.53 -34.35 -7.64
C THR A 8 -25.90 -35.70 -7.34
N ALA A 9 -24.88 -36.09 -8.09
CA ALA A 9 -23.99 -37.13 -7.64
C ALA A 9 -23.24 -36.64 -6.40
N ARG A 10 -23.46 -37.26 -5.24
CA ARG A 10 -22.66 -37.03 -4.05
C ARG A 10 -21.20 -37.42 -4.38
N PRO A 11 -20.26 -36.56 -4.26
CA PRO A 11 -18.87 -36.90 -4.54
C PRO A 11 -18.36 -37.85 -3.45
N ASP A 12 -18.04 -39.08 -3.80
CA ASP A 12 -17.53 -40.07 -2.86
C ASP A 12 -16.03 -39.91 -2.54
N ASP A 13 -15.31 -39.03 -3.27
CA ASP A 13 -13.90 -38.77 -3.05
C ASP A 13 -13.62 -37.30 -2.64
N ALA A 14 -12.47 -37.05 -2.00
CA ALA A 14 -12.05 -35.73 -1.54
C ALA A 14 -11.89 -34.73 -2.69
N GLY A 15 -11.40 -35.15 -3.85
CA GLY A 15 -11.22 -34.29 -5.02
C GLY A 15 -12.55 -33.77 -5.57
N SER A 16 -13.58 -34.62 -5.63
CA SER A 16 -14.92 -34.19 -6.03
C SER A 16 -15.57 -33.25 -5.04
N LYS A 17 -15.37 -33.47 -3.72
CA LYS A 17 -15.85 -32.57 -2.67
C LYS A 17 -15.15 -31.20 -2.77
N ILE A 18 -13.83 -31.17 -2.96
CA ILE A 18 -13.06 -29.93 -3.11
C ILE A 18 -13.56 -29.14 -4.33
N ARG A 19 -13.73 -29.77 -5.49
CA ARG A 19 -14.27 -29.11 -6.69
C ARG A 19 -15.66 -28.54 -6.46
N HIS A 20 -16.55 -29.34 -5.83
CA HIS A 20 -17.90 -28.88 -5.52
C HIS A 20 -17.91 -27.68 -4.57
N HIS A 21 -17.16 -27.75 -3.47
CA HIS A 21 -17.06 -26.64 -2.51
C HIS A 21 -16.43 -25.38 -3.13
N ALA A 22 -15.39 -25.55 -3.93
CA ALA A 22 -14.77 -24.43 -4.65
C ALA A 22 -15.78 -23.75 -5.59
N HIS A 23 -16.53 -24.52 -6.37
CA HIS A 23 -17.54 -23.98 -7.28
C HIS A 23 -18.68 -23.26 -6.54
N VAL A 24 -19.24 -23.89 -5.50
CA VAL A 24 -20.33 -23.29 -4.71
C VAL A 24 -19.86 -22.01 -4.03
N LEU A 25 -18.69 -22.02 -3.39
CA LEU A 25 -18.14 -20.85 -2.71
C LEU A 25 -17.82 -19.72 -3.71
N SER A 26 -17.19 -20.05 -4.83
CA SER A 26 -16.87 -19.07 -5.88
C SER A 26 -18.15 -18.44 -6.45
N SER A 27 -19.18 -19.22 -6.76
CA SER A 27 -20.46 -18.72 -7.25
C SER A 27 -21.16 -17.80 -6.23
N GLN A 28 -21.17 -18.18 -4.95
CA GLN A 28 -21.75 -17.33 -3.90
C GLN A 28 -20.98 -16.03 -3.72
N LEU A 29 -19.65 -16.09 -3.72
CA LEU A 29 -18.79 -14.90 -3.65
C LEU A 29 -19.02 -13.98 -4.85
N GLN A 30 -19.15 -14.52 -6.07
CA GLN A 30 -19.49 -13.73 -7.26
C GLN A 30 -20.85 -13.04 -7.12
N THR A 31 -21.87 -13.75 -6.62
CA THR A 31 -23.20 -13.18 -6.39
C THR A 31 -23.17 -12.07 -5.33
N MET A 32 -22.48 -12.31 -4.22
CA MET A 32 -22.29 -11.29 -3.18
C MET A 32 -21.52 -10.08 -3.73
N ARG A 33 -20.45 -10.31 -4.49
CA ARG A 33 -19.66 -9.25 -5.13
C ARG A 33 -20.50 -8.43 -6.11
N ALA A 34 -21.27 -9.06 -6.99
CA ALA A 34 -22.15 -8.39 -7.94
C ALA A 34 -23.22 -7.53 -7.25
N THR A 35 -23.66 -7.93 -6.05
CA THR A 35 -24.67 -7.20 -5.25
C THR A 35 -24.04 -6.06 -4.47
N MET A 36 -22.87 -6.29 -3.83
CA MET A 36 -22.20 -5.31 -2.98
C MET A 36 -21.31 -4.34 -3.78
N TYR A 37 -20.76 -4.80 -4.89
CA TYR A 37 -19.83 -4.06 -5.75
C TYR A 37 -20.18 -4.35 -7.23
N PRO A 38 -21.26 -3.76 -7.76
CA PRO A 38 -21.61 -3.96 -9.16
C PRO A 38 -20.43 -3.51 -10.06
N PRO A 39 -20.19 -4.18 -11.20
CA PRO A 39 -19.05 -3.91 -12.08
C PRO A 39 -18.94 -2.45 -12.56
N GLU A 40 -20.07 -1.72 -12.55
CA GLU A 40 -20.14 -0.31 -12.93
C GLU A 40 -19.85 0.66 -11.75
N ALA A 41 -19.84 0.17 -10.53
CA ALA A 41 -19.58 1.00 -9.33
C ALA A 41 -18.09 1.27 -9.19
N ARG A 42 -17.62 2.30 -9.89
CA ARG A 42 -16.26 2.82 -9.66
C ARG A 42 -16.17 3.43 -8.27
N LYS A 43 -15.20 3.00 -7.50
CA LYS A 43 -14.87 3.56 -6.19
C LYS A 43 -14.56 5.06 -6.34
N LYS A 44 -15.07 5.87 -5.41
CA LYS A 44 -14.83 7.32 -5.39
C LYS A 44 -14.37 7.75 -4.00
N LEU A 45 -13.42 8.66 -3.98
CA LEU A 45 -13.01 9.30 -2.74
C LEU A 45 -14.08 10.31 -2.32
N ARG A 46 -14.44 10.31 -1.03
CA ARG A 46 -15.34 11.31 -0.49
C ARG A 46 -14.73 12.72 -0.61
N PRO A 47 -15.56 13.76 -0.72
CA PRO A 47 -15.07 15.12 -0.64
C PRO A 47 -14.68 15.50 0.80
N PHE A 48 -13.86 16.54 0.93
CA PHE A 48 -13.31 17.03 2.18
C PHE A 48 -13.98 18.33 2.59
N LEU A 49 -14.34 18.45 3.86
CA LEU A 49 -14.87 19.69 4.44
C LEU A 49 -13.77 20.75 4.56
N THR A 50 -14.16 22.04 4.58
CA THR A 50 -13.20 23.16 4.61
C THR A 50 -12.16 23.06 5.75
N HIS A 51 -12.58 22.59 6.93
CA HIS A 51 -11.66 22.40 8.05
C HIS A 51 -10.66 21.26 7.83
N GLU A 52 -11.07 20.17 7.13
CA GLU A 52 -10.17 19.09 6.74
C GLU A 52 -9.14 19.60 5.72
N VAL A 53 -9.58 20.40 4.73
CA VAL A 53 -8.68 21.03 3.76
C VAL A 53 -7.68 21.96 4.45
N SER A 54 -8.15 22.75 5.42
CA SER A 54 -7.26 23.62 6.21
C SER A 54 -6.20 22.81 6.97
N LYS A 55 -6.58 21.66 7.55
CA LYS A 55 -5.63 20.75 8.23
C LYS A 55 -4.64 20.13 7.24
N LEU A 56 -5.10 19.65 6.09
CA LEU A 56 -4.26 18.99 5.07
C LEU A 56 -3.28 19.93 4.37
N THR A 57 -3.65 21.19 4.18
CA THR A 57 -2.86 22.16 3.40
C THR A 57 -2.13 23.18 4.27
N SER A 58 -2.44 23.24 5.57
CA SER A 58 -2.03 24.31 6.48
C SER A 58 -2.43 25.72 5.99
N ILE A 59 -3.49 25.82 5.16
CA ILE A 59 -4.07 27.07 4.69
C ILE A 59 -5.26 27.42 5.60
N PRO A 60 -5.31 28.59 6.25
CA PRO A 60 -6.45 28.98 7.08
C PRO A 60 -7.78 28.98 6.31
N GLU A 61 -8.87 28.59 6.94
CA GLU A 61 -10.21 28.53 6.32
C GLU A 61 -10.65 29.90 5.75
N SER A 62 -10.27 31.01 6.40
CA SER A 62 -10.51 32.36 5.91
C SER A 62 -9.81 32.61 4.58
N THR A 63 -8.57 32.15 4.44
CA THR A 63 -7.80 32.25 3.17
C THR A 63 -8.42 31.41 2.09
N LEU A 64 -8.85 30.17 2.39
CA LEU A 64 -9.57 29.30 1.43
C LEU A 64 -10.83 29.99 0.89
N LYS A 65 -11.55 30.67 1.77
CA LYS A 65 -12.76 31.45 1.39
C LYS A 65 -12.39 32.62 0.47
N LEU A 66 -11.35 33.37 0.79
CA LEU A 66 -10.91 34.51 0.00
C LEU A 66 -10.39 34.08 -1.40
N LEU A 67 -9.61 33.02 -1.49
CA LEU A 67 -9.12 32.47 -2.76
C LEU A 67 -10.28 32.08 -3.68
N SER A 68 -11.26 31.36 -3.15
CA SER A 68 -12.46 30.98 -3.92
C SER A 68 -13.28 32.18 -4.38
N GLN A 69 -13.44 33.22 -3.54
CA GLN A 69 -14.21 34.44 -3.89
C GLN A 69 -13.49 35.31 -4.90
N ALA A 70 -12.15 35.34 -4.84
CA ALA A 70 -11.31 36.13 -5.75
C ALA A 70 -11.04 35.42 -7.09
N GLY A 71 -11.58 34.22 -7.32
CA GLY A 71 -11.29 33.43 -8.52
C GLY A 71 -9.83 32.97 -8.65
N ARG A 72 -9.08 32.95 -7.54
CA ARG A 72 -7.65 32.57 -7.47
C ARG A 72 -7.43 31.12 -7.03
N GLY A 73 -8.48 30.33 -6.98
CA GLY A 73 -8.43 28.93 -6.62
C GLY A 73 -9.70 28.21 -7.05
N PRO A 74 -9.79 26.89 -6.88
CA PRO A 74 -10.95 26.12 -7.27
C PRO A 74 -12.20 26.58 -6.51
N VAL A 75 -13.34 26.49 -7.19
CA VAL A 75 -14.64 26.74 -6.59
C VAL A 75 -15.08 25.47 -5.87
N PRO A 76 -15.28 25.50 -4.54
CA PRO A 76 -15.75 24.31 -3.82
C PRO A 76 -17.17 23.95 -4.19
N ASP A 77 -17.45 22.66 -4.21
CA ASP A 77 -18.81 22.15 -4.29
C ASP A 77 -19.58 22.42 -2.99
N ARG A 78 -20.89 22.21 -3.04
CA ARG A 78 -21.74 22.34 -1.86
C ARG A 78 -22.49 21.04 -1.58
N GLN A 79 -22.45 20.59 -0.34
CA GLN A 79 -23.23 19.43 0.06
C GLN A 79 -24.73 19.77 0.04
N GLU A 80 -25.54 18.91 -0.59
CA GLU A 80 -26.98 19.09 -0.72
C GLU A 80 -27.71 19.22 0.63
N LYS A 81 -27.28 18.43 1.65
CA LYS A 81 -27.96 18.36 2.95
C LYS A 81 -27.79 19.60 3.84
N ASN A 82 -26.65 20.26 3.81
CA ASN A 82 -26.28 21.30 4.79
C ASN A 82 -25.58 22.52 4.17
N ASN A 83 -25.47 22.55 2.85
CA ASN A 83 -24.83 23.63 2.09
C ASN A 83 -23.37 23.93 2.51
N HIS A 84 -22.69 22.97 3.18
CA HIS A 84 -21.28 23.11 3.53
C HIS A 84 -20.41 23.05 2.27
N ARG A 85 -19.34 23.85 2.25
CA ARG A 85 -18.33 23.80 1.22
C ARG A 85 -17.52 22.52 1.34
N VAL A 86 -17.34 21.81 0.25
CA VAL A 86 -16.53 20.59 0.15
C VAL A 86 -15.60 20.68 -1.05
N TYR A 87 -14.46 20.02 -0.95
CA TYR A 87 -13.43 20.00 -1.96
C TYR A 87 -13.08 18.56 -2.32
N THR A 88 -12.90 18.26 -3.58
CA THR A 88 -12.25 17.04 -4.04
C THR A 88 -10.75 17.08 -3.77
N LEU A 89 -10.07 15.93 -3.75
CA LEU A 89 -8.61 15.90 -3.59
C LEU A 89 -7.90 16.62 -4.74
N ARG A 90 -8.44 16.56 -5.96
CA ARG A 90 -7.97 17.34 -7.11
C ARG A 90 -7.99 18.84 -6.81
N GLN A 91 -9.10 19.37 -6.32
CA GLN A 91 -9.21 20.78 -5.94
C GLN A 91 -8.23 21.15 -4.82
N ILE A 92 -7.98 20.23 -3.87
CA ILE A 92 -6.97 20.44 -2.83
C ILE A 92 -5.56 20.56 -3.43
N ASN A 93 -5.23 19.71 -4.41
CA ASN A 93 -3.94 19.77 -5.11
C ASN A 93 -3.80 21.03 -5.98
N GLU A 94 -4.89 21.50 -6.60
CA GLU A 94 -4.93 22.80 -7.30
C GLU A 94 -4.67 23.97 -6.34
N LEU A 95 -5.27 23.94 -5.13
CA LEU A 95 -4.97 24.93 -4.07
C LEU A 95 -3.50 24.92 -3.68
N ARG A 96 -2.91 23.73 -3.51
CA ARG A 96 -1.48 23.58 -3.21
C ARG A 96 -0.60 24.19 -4.32
N ALA A 97 -0.90 23.89 -5.57
CA ALA A 97 -0.17 24.44 -6.73
C ALA A 97 -0.28 25.97 -6.79
N THR A 98 -1.48 26.51 -6.57
CA THR A 98 -1.71 27.96 -6.52
C THR A 98 -0.87 28.62 -5.41
N MET A 99 -0.90 28.05 -4.21
CA MET A 99 -0.14 28.60 -3.06
C MET A 99 1.37 28.49 -3.25
N ALA A 100 1.85 27.40 -3.83
CA ALA A 100 3.27 27.23 -4.14
C ALA A 100 3.76 28.27 -5.18
N ALA A 101 2.94 28.55 -6.20
CA ALA A 101 3.25 29.57 -7.20
C ALA A 101 3.25 30.98 -6.61
N GLU A 102 2.30 31.29 -5.72
CA GLU A 102 2.20 32.60 -5.06
C GLU A 102 3.27 32.82 -3.99
N ARG A 103 3.79 31.74 -3.40
CA ARG A 103 4.78 31.77 -2.31
C ARG A 103 5.96 30.85 -2.62
N PRO A 104 6.84 31.21 -3.57
CA PRO A 104 7.94 30.35 -3.98
C PRO A 104 8.91 29.98 -2.84
N ALA A 105 9.08 30.87 -1.85
CA ALA A 105 9.91 30.59 -0.67
C ALA A 105 9.33 29.45 0.21
N ASP A 106 8.01 29.29 0.21
CA ASP A 106 7.30 28.26 0.99
C ASP A 106 6.78 27.13 0.09
N ALA A 107 7.20 27.05 -1.17
CA ALA A 107 6.60 26.13 -2.16
C ALA A 107 6.59 24.68 -1.68
N LEU A 108 7.65 24.22 -1.02
CA LEU A 108 7.74 22.84 -0.48
C LEU A 108 6.72 22.53 0.63
N ARG A 109 6.21 23.54 1.31
CA ARG A 109 5.15 23.37 2.30
C ARG A 109 3.83 22.95 1.64
N PHE A 110 3.60 23.42 0.41
CA PHE A 110 2.37 23.17 -0.32
C PHE A 110 2.50 22.01 -1.31
N LEU A 111 3.63 21.95 -2.03
CA LEU A 111 3.99 20.88 -2.95
C LEU A 111 5.28 20.20 -2.45
N PRO A 112 5.15 19.19 -1.59
CA PRO A 112 6.30 18.56 -0.96
C PRO A 112 7.02 17.57 -1.88
N HIS A 113 6.88 17.76 -3.19
CA HIS A 113 7.48 16.88 -4.20
C HIS A 113 8.99 16.78 -4.02
N ARG A 114 9.53 15.64 -4.40
CA ARG A 114 10.97 15.34 -4.42
C ARG A 114 11.72 16.33 -5.29
N ARG A 115 12.86 16.82 -4.81
CA ARG A 115 13.76 17.71 -5.55
C ARG A 115 14.71 16.90 -6.43
N ALA A 116 15.39 17.57 -7.35
CA ALA A 116 16.31 16.92 -8.28
C ALA A 116 17.51 16.22 -7.61
N ASN A 117 17.91 16.67 -6.42
CA ASN A 117 19.00 16.07 -5.63
C ASN A 117 18.52 15.03 -4.61
N GLU A 118 17.23 14.74 -4.55
CA GLU A 118 16.64 13.78 -3.65
C GLU A 118 16.28 12.52 -4.45
N HIS A 119 16.70 11.36 -3.98
CA HIS A 119 16.43 10.11 -4.67
C HIS A 119 15.00 9.62 -4.43
N LEU A 120 14.51 8.78 -5.34
CA LEU A 120 13.21 8.12 -5.20
C LEU A 120 13.19 7.28 -3.91
N GLN A 121 12.16 7.46 -3.09
CA GLN A 121 11.96 6.60 -1.93
C GLN A 121 11.10 5.39 -2.30
N ILE A 122 11.65 4.21 -2.07
CA ILE A 122 10.96 2.92 -2.26
C ILE A 122 10.81 2.28 -0.90
N VAL A 123 9.59 2.30 -0.36
CA VAL A 123 9.29 1.81 0.99
C VAL A 123 8.65 0.43 0.90
N ALA A 124 9.35 -0.60 1.35
CA ALA A 124 8.81 -1.95 1.44
C ALA A 124 8.13 -2.19 2.79
N ILE A 125 6.88 -2.62 2.75
CA ILE A 125 6.15 -3.08 3.93
C ILE A 125 6.29 -4.60 3.99
N ALA A 126 7.10 -5.11 4.91
CA ALA A 126 7.54 -6.49 4.92
C ALA A 126 7.20 -7.22 6.22
N ASN A 127 6.91 -8.47 6.10
CA ASN A 127 6.94 -9.55 7.11
C ASN A 127 6.50 -10.84 6.40
N PHE A 128 7.13 -11.98 6.70
CA PHE A 128 6.71 -13.24 6.09
C PHE A 128 5.48 -13.88 6.75
N LYS A 129 5.00 -13.36 7.88
CA LYS A 129 3.79 -13.87 8.52
C LYS A 129 2.52 -13.24 7.92
N GLY A 130 1.56 -14.08 7.58
CA GLY A 130 0.22 -13.63 7.20
C GLY A 130 -0.48 -12.94 8.38
N GLY A 131 -1.29 -11.91 8.10
CA GLY A 131 -2.07 -11.21 9.13
C GLY A 131 -1.29 -10.19 9.98
N SER A 132 -0.05 -9.87 9.64
CA SER A 132 0.75 -8.82 10.31
C SER A 132 0.37 -7.38 9.92
N ALA A 133 -0.71 -7.20 9.19
CA ALA A 133 -1.23 -5.93 8.69
C ALA A 133 -0.34 -5.21 7.65
N LYS A 134 0.46 -5.92 6.85
CA LYS A 134 1.26 -5.34 5.75
C LYS A 134 0.39 -4.52 4.79
N THR A 135 -0.56 -5.17 4.15
CA THR A 135 -1.49 -4.52 3.19
C THR A 135 -2.24 -3.35 3.80
N THR A 136 -2.74 -3.50 5.04
CA THR A 136 -3.40 -2.39 5.75
C THR A 136 -2.47 -1.20 5.91
N THR A 137 -1.21 -1.43 6.28
CA THR A 137 -0.19 -0.39 6.40
C THR A 137 0.13 0.23 5.04
N ALA A 138 0.34 -0.59 4.00
CA ALA A 138 0.65 -0.13 2.65
C ALA A 138 -0.47 0.76 2.07
N VAL A 139 -1.75 0.36 2.21
CA VAL A 139 -2.91 1.15 1.78
C VAL A 139 -2.94 2.50 2.49
N HIS A 140 -2.88 2.49 3.84
CA HIS A 140 -2.99 3.72 4.62
C HIS A 140 -1.80 4.66 4.39
N LEU A 141 -0.58 4.12 4.30
CA LEU A 141 0.61 4.92 3.98
C LEU A 141 0.50 5.57 2.60
N SER A 142 0.16 4.79 1.57
CA SER A 142 0.04 5.31 0.20
C SER A 142 -1.00 6.43 0.10
N GLN A 143 -2.15 6.25 0.72
CA GLN A 143 -3.21 7.25 0.72
C GLN A 143 -2.85 8.47 1.58
N TYR A 144 -2.20 8.25 2.74
CA TYR A 144 -1.71 9.35 3.58
C TYR A 144 -0.72 10.25 2.83
N LEU A 145 0.27 9.65 2.17
CA LEU A 145 1.25 10.38 1.38
C LEU A 145 0.60 11.19 0.25
N ALA A 146 -0.37 10.60 -0.47
CA ALA A 146 -1.13 11.31 -1.50
C ALA A 146 -1.99 12.45 -0.91
N LEU A 147 -2.58 12.26 0.28
CA LEU A 147 -3.28 13.33 1.02
C LEU A 147 -2.34 14.44 1.45
N GLN A 148 -1.07 14.16 1.72
CA GLN A 148 -0.06 15.19 1.99
C GLN A 148 0.44 15.89 0.71
N GLY A 149 0.09 15.41 -0.48
CA GLY A 149 0.42 16.02 -1.77
C GLY A 149 1.65 15.43 -2.46
N TYR A 150 2.11 14.25 -2.04
CA TYR A 150 3.15 13.50 -2.74
C TYR A 150 2.58 12.74 -3.95
N ARG A 151 3.43 12.51 -4.96
CA ARG A 151 3.14 11.60 -6.08
C ARG A 151 3.53 10.19 -5.68
N VAL A 152 2.55 9.30 -5.58
CA VAL A 152 2.72 7.97 -4.99
C VAL A 152 2.40 6.87 -5.99
N LEU A 153 3.23 5.84 -6.01
CA LEU A 153 2.95 4.58 -6.69
C LEU A 153 2.83 3.46 -5.65
N ALA A 154 1.68 2.83 -5.56
CA ALA A 154 1.49 1.62 -4.77
C ALA A 154 1.71 0.39 -5.67
N VAL A 155 2.45 -0.61 -5.21
CA VAL A 155 2.75 -1.83 -5.96
C VAL A 155 2.32 -3.03 -5.15
N ASP A 156 1.42 -3.82 -5.71
CA ASP A 156 0.91 -5.06 -5.11
C ASP A 156 1.76 -6.24 -5.57
N LEU A 157 2.61 -6.74 -4.68
CA LEU A 157 3.48 -7.88 -4.93
C LEU A 157 2.88 -9.19 -4.38
N ASP A 158 1.71 -9.13 -3.71
CA ASP A 158 1.05 -10.32 -3.17
C ASP A 158 0.12 -10.94 -4.22
N PRO A 159 0.28 -12.23 -4.56
CA PRO A 159 -0.64 -12.95 -5.46
C PRO A 159 -2.10 -12.93 -5.00
N GLN A 160 -2.36 -12.70 -3.70
CA GLN A 160 -3.71 -12.53 -3.16
C GLN A 160 -4.35 -11.19 -3.54
N ALA A 161 -3.56 -10.23 -4.02
CA ALA A 161 -3.99 -8.95 -4.56
C ALA A 161 -4.88 -8.12 -3.61
N SER A 162 -4.60 -8.21 -2.32
CA SER A 162 -5.39 -7.52 -1.29
C SER A 162 -5.26 -6.00 -1.38
N LEU A 163 -4.07 -5.47 -1.72
CA LEU A 163 -3.86 -4.05 -1.97
C LEU A 163 -4.70 -3.59 -3.16
N SER A 164 -4.66 -4.32 -4.26
CA SER A 164 -5.44 -4.05 -5.47
C SER A 164 -6.94 -4.03 -5.19
N ALA A 165 -7.43 -5.00 -4.41
CA ALA A 165 -8.83 -5.07 -4.01
C ALA A 165 -9.23 -3.87 -3.13
N MET A 166 -8.36 -3.39 -2.26
CA MET A 166 -8.57 -2.19 -1.44
C MET A 166 -8.62 -0.91 -2.29
N PHE A 167 -7.92 -0.86 -3.41
CA PHE A 167 -8.01 0.23 -4.40
C PHE A 167 -9.15 0.06 -5.41
N GLY A 168 -10.03 -0.92 -5.23
CA GLY A 168 -11.27 -1.08 -6.00
C GLY A 168 -11.14 -1.97 -7.22
N ALA A 169 -9.98 -2.57 -7.47
CA ALA A 169 -9.85 -3.61 -8.49
C ALA A 169 -10.55 -4.91 -8.06
N GLN A 170 -11.03 -5.65 -9.01
CA GLN A 170 -11.44 -7.04 -8.83
C GLN A 170 -10.39 -7.91 -9.56
N PRO A 171 -9.37 -8.42 -8.84
CA PRO A 171 -8.17 -8.98 -9.48
C PRO A 171 -8.44 -10.07 -10.49
N GLU A 172 -9.46 -10.88 -10.28
CA GLU A 172 -9.83 -11.99 -11.17
C GLU A 172 -10.61 -11.53 -12.42
N ILE A 173 -11.08 -10.28 -12.47
CA ILE A 173 -11.94 -9.75 -13.55
C ILE A 173 -11.27 -8.57 -14.25
N ASP A 174 -10.72 -7.63 -13.47
CA ASP A 174 -10.24 -6.34 -13.98
C ASP A 174 -8.76 -6.38 -14.39
N ILE A 175 -8.01 -7.44 -13.98
CA ILE A 175 -6.59 -7.56 -14.22
C ILE A 175 -6.35 -8.74 -15.15
N GLY A 176 -6.11 -8.43 -16.44
CA GLY A 176 -5.82 -9.40 -17.47
C GLY A 176 -4.39 -9.95 -17.40
N PRO A 177 -4.07 -10.91 -18.28
CA PRO A 177 -2.71 -11.40 -18.43
C PRO A 177 -1.75 -10.27 -18.80
N ASN A 178 -0.55 -10.31 -18.24
CA ASN A 178 0.52 -9.34 -18.54
C ASN A 178 0.18 -7.88 -18.14
N GLU A 179 -0.60 -7.72 -17.06
CA GLU A 179 -1.02 -6.41 -16.53
C GLU A 179 -0.60 -6.18 -15.07
N THR A 180 0.25 -7.06 -14.52
CA THR A 180 0.84 -6.95 -13.19
C THR A 180 2.31 -6.52 -13.27
N ILE A 181 2.96 -6.38 -12.11
CA ILE A 181 4.42 -6.13 -12.06
C ILE A 181 5.20 -7.22 -12.81
N TYR A 182 4.70 -8.45 -12.88
CA TYR A 182 5.35 -9.55 -13.59
C TYR A 182 5.56 -9.23 -15.06
N ALA A 183 4.65 -8.51 -15.71
CA ALA A 183 4.80 -8.08 -17.10
C ALA A 183 6.11 -7.31 -17.37
N ALA A 184 6.57 -6.53 -16.39
CA ALA A 184 7.85 -5.81 -16.49
C ALA A 184 9.04 -6.63 -16.00
N LEU A 185 8.80 -7.67 -15.19
CA LEU A 185 9.84 -8.52 -14.62
C LEU A 185 10.17 -9.77 -15.43
N ARG A 186 9.28 -10.21 -16.34
CA ARG A 186 9.47 -11.46 -17.10
C ARG A 186 10.77 -11.46 -17.91
N TYR A 187 11.23 -12.67 -18.21
CA TYR A 187 12.55 -12.91 -18.83
C TYR A 187 12.48 -13.13 -20.34
N ASP A 188 11.29 -13.14 -20.92
CA ASP A 188 11.01 -13.39 -22.33
C ASP A 188 10.68 -12.11 -23.12
N ASP A 189 10.38 -12.27 -24.41
CA ASP A 189 10.10 -11.17 -25.35
C ASP A 189 8.76 -10.50 -25.13
N ASP A 190 7.84 -11.10 -24.33
CA ASP A 190 6.57 -10.50 -23.96
C ASP A 190 6.70 -9.47 -22.82
N ARG A 191 7.90 -9.14 -22.42
CA ARG A 191 8.21 -8.12 -21.41
C ARG A 191 7.70 -6.75 -21.84
N ARG A 192 6.99 -6.08 -20.91
CA ARG A 192 6.41 -4.74 -21.11
C ARG A 192 7.18 -3.67 -20.34
N SER A 193 7.02 -2.42 -20.76
CA SER A 193 7.46 -1.28 -19.97
C SER A 193 6.61 -1.18 -18.69
N LEU A 194 7.24 -0.78 -17.57
CA LEU A 194 6.51 -0.57 -16.32
C LEU A 194 5.37 0.45 -16.48
N LYS A 195 5.57 1.48 -17.30
CA LYS A 195 4.55 2.53 -17.55
C LYS A 195 3.26 1.98 -18.15
N GLU A 196 3.29 0.86 -18.84
CA GLU A 196 2.12 0.26 -19.47
C GLU A 196 1.21 -0.50 -18.51
N VAL A 197 1.72 -0.87 -17.34
CA VAL A 197 0.98 -1.61 -16.32
C VAL A 197 0.51 -0.74 -15.14
N ILE A 198 0.95 0.53 -15.11
CA ILE A 198 0.51 1.49 -14.11
C ILE A 198 -0.94 1.92 -14.40
N ARG A 199 -1.76 1.93 -13.38
CA ARG A 199 -3.16 2.34 -13.42
C ARG A 199 -3.40 3.55 -12.52
N GLU A 200 -4.17 4.50 -13.01
CA GLU A 200 -4.73 5.56 -12.17
C GLU A 200 -5.72 4.97 -11.17
N THR A 201 -5.78 5.55 -9.98
CA THR A 201 -6.78 5.22 -8.98
C THR A 201 -7.81 6.36 -8.83
N TYR A 202 -8.88 6.10 -8.06
CA TYR A 202 -9.85 7.14 -7.68
C TYR A 202 -9.25 8.16 -6.68
N PHE A 203 -8.01 7.94 -6.25
CA PHE A 203 -7.30 8.76 -5.27
C PHE A 203 -6.26 9.60 -6.01
N GLU A 204 -6.54 10.90 -6.18
CA GLU A 204 -5.68 11.80 -6.94
C GLU A 204 -4.25 11.82 -6.41
N GLY A 205 -3.25 11.71 -7.27
CA GLY A 205 -1.83 11.63 -6.89
C GLY A 205 -1.35 10.25 -6.47
N LEU A 206 -2.22 9.23 -6.52
CA LEU A 206 -1.90 7.85 -6.20
C LEU A 206 -2.23 6.93 -7.37
N HIS A 207 -1.20 6.26 -7.88
CA HIS A 207 -1.32 5.24 -8.92
C HIS A 207 -1.06 3.84 -8.34
N LEU A 208 -1.44 2.81 -9.08
CA LEU A 208 -1.35 1.41 -8.68
C LEU A 208 -0.71 0.57 -9.77
N ILE A 209 0.24 -0.29 -9.39
CA ILE A 209 0.55 -1.50 -10.15
C ILE A 209 -0.19 -2.63 -9.47
N PRO A 210 -1.20 -3.22 -10.14
CA PRO A 210 -2.03 -4.23 -9.51
C PRO A 210 -1.33 -5.58 -9.41
N GLY A 211 -1.76 -6.41 -8.46
CA GLY A 211 -1.39 -7.81 -8.31
C GLY A 211 -2.53 -8.75 -8.68
N ASN A 212 -2.19 -9.95 -9.06
CA ASN A 212 -3.05 -11.13 -9.16
C ASN A 212 -2.18 -12.39 -9.11
N LEU A 213 -2.76 -13.58 -9.35
CA LEU A 213 -2.02 -14.85 -9.32
C LEU A 213 -0.84 -14.92 -10.32
N GLU A 214 -0.85 -14.13 -11.39
CA GLU A 214 0.25 -14.07 -12.37
C GLU A 214 1.59 -13.66 -11.73
N VAL A 215 1.56 -12.91 -10.64
CA VAL A 215 2.78 -12.50 -9.91
C VAL A 215 3.59 -13.73 -9.45
N MET A 216 2.94 -14.88 -9.24
CA MET A 216 3.60 -16.15 -8.89
C MET A 216 4.49 -16.71 -10.02
N GLU A 217 4.27 -16.31 -11.27
CA GLU A 217 5.08 -16.77 -12.38
C GLU A 217 6.55 -16.34 -12.20
N TYR A 218 6.80 -15.21 -11.55
CA TYR A 218 8.17 -14.78 -11.22
C TYR A 218 8.89 -15.77 -10.29
N GLU A 219 8.17 -16.37 -9.34
CA GLU A 219 8.71 -17.41 -8.44
C GLU A 219 9.01 -18.72 -9.18
N HIS A 220 8.29 -19.01 -10.27
CA HIS A 220 8.52 -20.21 -11.11
C HIS A 220 9.61 -19.99 -12.16
N ASP A 221 9.65 -18.82 -12.79
CA ASP A 221 10.58 -18.54 -13.88
C ASP A 221 12.01 -18.27 -13.38
N THR A 222 12.15 -17.56 -12.26
CA THR A 222 13.46 -17.19 -11.75
C THR A 222 14.38 -18.40 -11.51
N PRO A 223 13.96 -19.48 -10.81
CA PRO A 223 14.79 -20.67 -10.65
C PRO A 223 15.15 -21.35 -11.98
N ARG A 224 14.20 -21.37 -12.93
CA ARG A 224 14.45 -21.97 -14.27
C ARG A 224 15.53 -21.21 -15.02
N ILE A 225 15.47 -19.89 -14.99
CA ILE A 225 16.47 -19.03 -15.61
C ILE A 225 17.84 -19.17 -14.92
N LEU A 226 17.86 -19.20 -13.59
CA LEU A 226 19.10 -19.41 -12.84
C LEU A 226 19.74 -20.77 -13.14
N ALA A 227 18.94 -21.83 -13.30
CA ALA A 227 19.42 -23.17 -13.63
C ALA A 227 19.94 -23.31 -15.07
N THR A 228 19.39 -22.53 -16.03
CA THR A 228 19.77 -22.60 -17.45
C THR A 228 20.95 -21.70 -17.81
N ARG A 229 21.35 -20.79 -16.93
CA ARG A 229 22.44 -19.87 -17.20
C ARG A 229 23.80 -20.57 -17.18
N GLN A 230 24.40 -20.67 -18.36
CA GLN A 230 25.85 -20.71 -18.51
C GLN A 230 26.37 -19.32 -18.07
N SER A 231 27.39 -19.35 -17.22
CA SER A 231 28.03 -18.20 -16.60
C SER A 231 28.11 -16.95 -17.50
N GLY A 232 27.41 -15.88 -17.18
CA GLY A 232 27.69 -14.57 -17.72
C GLY A 232 26.55 -13.76 -18.37
N ALA A 233 25.38 -14.31 -18.63
CA ALA A 233 24.30 -13.57 -19.28
C ALA A 233 23.10 -13.40 -18.37
N GLY A 234 23.05 -12.30 -17.63
CA GLY A 234 21.87 -11.81 -16.93
C GLY A 234 22.16 -11.31 -15.53
N GLY A 235 21.81 -10.08 -15.28
CA GLY A 235 21.92 -9.40 -14.01
C GLY A 235 21.37 -10.22 -12.85
N VAL A 236 21.76 -9.88 -11.68
CA VAL A 236 21.34 -10.59 -10.46
C VAL A 236 19.83 -10.44 -10.32
N PHE A 237 19.10 -11.54 -10.15
CA PHE A 237 17.62 -11.55 -10.15
C PHE A 237 17.01 -10.52 -9.18
N PHE A 238 17.67 -10.27 -8.06
CA PHE A 238 17.18 -9.33 -7.05
C PHE A 238 17.32 -7.86 -7.47
N GLU A 239 18.21 -7.52 -8.42
CA GLU A 239 18.35 -6.15 -8.95
C GLU A 239 17.22 -5.78 -9.91
N ARG A 240 16.59 -6.79 -10.51
CA ARG A 240 15.62 -6.62 -11.59
C ARG A 240 14.42 -5.75 -11.21
N LEU A 241 13.87 -5.92 -10.00
CA LEU A 241 12.76 -5.08 -9.54
C LEU A 241 13.21 -3.62 -9.38
N ARG A 242 14.40 -3.38 -8.82
CA ARG A 242 14.94 -2.02 -8.69
C ARG A 242 15.11 -1.35 -10.05
N GLU A 243 15.71 -2.03 -11.01
CA GLU A 243 15.87 -1.51 -12.37
C GLU A 243 14.54 -1.15 -13.03
N VAL A 244 13.53 -1.98 -12.84
CA VAL A 244 12.19 -1.75 -13.38
C VAL A 244 11.53 -0.55 -12.72
N LEU A 245 11.60 -0.42 -11.40
CA LEU A 245 11.03 0.71 -10.66
C LEU A 245 11.71 2.05 -11.01
N HIS A 246 13.00 2.06 -11.30
CA HIS A 246 13.72 3.25 -11.75
C HIS A 246 13.24 3.81 -13.11
N GLN A 247 12.55 3.01 -13.94
CA GLN A 247 11.96 3.51 -15.20
C GLN A 247 10.94 4.63 -14.98
N VAL A 248 10.38 4.72 -13.78
CA VAL A 248 9.36 5.71 -13.40
C VAL A 248 9.83 6.67 -12.31
N GLU A 249 11.12 6.70 -12.04
CA GLU A 249 11.71 7.54 -10.98
C GLU A 249 11.33 9.02 -11.12
N ALA A 250 11.26 9.55 -12.32
CA ALA A 250 10.90 10.96 -12.56
C ALA A 250 9.43 11.28 -12.25
N ASP A 251 8.56 10.26 -12.27
CA ASP A 251 7.11 10.43 -12.20
C ASP A 251 6.59 10.41 -10.74
N TYR A 252 7.35 9.81 -9.80
CA TYR A 252 6.93 9.59 -8.41
C TYR A 252 7.94 10.11 -7.39
N ASP A 253 7.42 10.45 -6.22
CA ASP A 253 8.21 10.86 -5.05
C ASP A 253 8.47 9.66 -4.14
N VAL A 254 7.44 8.80 -3.99
CA VAL A 254 7.48 7.59 -3.14
C VAL A 254 6.80 6.43 -3.86
N ILE A 255 7.44 5.26 -3.81
CA ILE A 255 6.84 3.97 -4.18
C ILE A 255 6.63 3.16 -2.91
N VAL A 256 5.44 2.61 -2.71
CA VAL A 256 5.10 1.73 -1.58
C VAL A 256 4.90 0.31 -2.08
N LEU A 257 5.70 -0.63 -1.60
CA LEU A 257 5.65 -2.04 -1.95
C LEU A 257 4.89 -2.83 -0.88
N ASP A 258 3.76 -3.45 -1.24
CA ASP A 258 3.09 -4.44 -0.38
C ASP A 258 3.62 -5.82 -0.72
N THR A 259 4.36 -6.45 0.22
CA THR A 259 5.01 -7.74 -0.03
C THR A 259 4.16 -8.93 0.39
N PRO A 260 4.29 -10.09 -0.30
CA PRO A 260 3.60 -11.31 0.10
C PRO A 260 4.08 -11.83 1.47
N PRO A 261 3.31 -12.71 2.12
CA PRO A 261 3.70 -13.35 3.38
C PRO A 261 4.65 -14.55 3.15
N SER A 262 5.66 -14.36 2.30
CA SER A 262 6.65 -15.39 1.96
C SER A 262 7.98 -14.74 1.58
N LEU A 263 9.07 -15.45 1.80
CA LEU A 263 10.41 -15.02 1.41
C LEU A 263 10.79 -15.67 0.07
N GLY A 264 10.06 -15.30 -1.00
CA GLY A 264 10.34 -15.73 -2.37
C GLY A 264 11.27 -14.77 -3.12
N PHE A 265 11.56 -15.06 -4.38
CA PHE A 265 12.43 -14.25 -5.24
C PHE A 265 11.94 -12.81 -5.40
N LEU A 266 10.62 -12.63 -5.49
CA LEU A 266 10.02 -11.30 -5.61
C LEU A 266 10.16 -10.50 -4.31
N THR A 267 9.96 -11.13 -3.15
CA THR A 267 10.18 -10.48 -1.85
C THR A 267 11.64 -10.09 -1.67
N LEU A 268 12.58 -10.94 -2.09
CA LEU A 268 14.02 -10.63 -2.09
C LEU A 268 14.33 -9.43 -2.98
N GLY A 269 13.74 -9.39 -4.17
CA GLY A 269 13.83 -8.25 -5.08
C GLY A 269 13.24 -6.96 -4.47
N ALA A 270 12.11 -7.06 -3.75
CA ALA A 270 11.49 -5.92 -3.06
C ALA A 270 12.39 -5.36 -1.95
N ILE A 271 12.98 -6.23 -1.15
CA ILE A 271 13.92 -5.86 -0.09
C ILE A 271 15.16 -5.19 -0.66
N TYR A 272 15.71 -5.72 -1.76
CA TYR A 272 16.86 -5.14 -2.42
C TYR A 272 16.57 -3.80 -3.11
N ALA A 273 15.37 -3.65 -3.68
CA ALA A 273 14.93 -2.41 -4.32
C ALA A 273 14.60 -1.31 -3.33
N ALA A 274 14.24 -1.66 -2.10
CA ALA A 274 13.78 -0.72 -1.09
C ALA A 274 14.90 0.20 -0.60
N THR A 275 14.61 1.51 -0.54
CA THR A 275 15.41 2.51 0.16
C THR A 275 15.02 2.61 1.63
N GLY A 276 13.79 2.22 1.97
CA GLY A 276 13.31 2.12 3.33
C GLY A 276 12.51 0.85 3.57
N MET A 277 12.65 0.26 4.74
CA MET A 277 11.92 -0.94 5.11
C MET A 277 11.16 -0.76 6.42
N ILE A 278 9.87 -1.10 6.40
CA ILE A 278 9.00 -1.15 7.58
C ILE A 278 8.57 -2.59 7.80
N VAL A 279 9.04 -3.18 8.88
CA VAL A 279 8.66 -4.54 9.29
C VAL A 279 7.47 -4.48 10.25
N THR A 280 6.31 -4.95 9.78
CA THR A 280 5.09 -4.95 10.61
C THR A 280 5.09 -6.12 11.59
N VAL A 281 4.86 -5.86 12.87
CA VAL A 281 4.90 -6.88 13.94
C VAL A 281 3.66 -6.77 14.81
N HIS A 282 2.87 -7.86 14.86
CA HIS A 282 1.85 -7.97 15.89
C HIS A 282 2.53 -8.36 17.22
N PRO A 283 2.35 -7.62 18.33
CA PRO A 283 3.04 -7.88 19.59
C PRO A 283 2.46 -9.09 20.34
N ALA A 284 2.36 -10.23 19.67
CA ALA A 284 1.99 -11.52 20.25
C ALA A 284 3.19 -12.46 20.19
N MET A 285 3.33 -13.34 21.19
CA MET A 285 4.51 -14.21 21.35
C MET A 285 4.86 -15.00 20.08
N LEU A 286 3.87 -15.60 19.44
CA LEU A 286 4.09 -16.39 18.21
C LEU A 286 4.52 -15.53 17.02
N ASP A 287 4.08 -14.27 16.97
CA ASP A 287 4.44 -13.33 15.91
C ASP A 287 5.87 -12.84 16.08
N VAL A 288 6.27 -12.55 17.30
CA VAL A 288 7.64 -12.15 17.63
C VAL A 288 8.63 -13.33 17.43
N ALA A 289 8.25 -14.55 17.79
CA ALA A 289 9.07 -15.74 17.51
C ALA A 289 9.25 -15.92 15.98
N SER A 290 8.18 -15.74 15.20
CA SER A 290 8.26 -15.79 13.74
C SER A 290 9.13 -14.65 13.16
N MET A 291 9.08 -13.46 13.75
CA MET A 291 9.94 -12.34 13.34
C MET A 291 11.41 -12.67 13.56
N SER A 292 11.78 -13.34 14.66
CA SER A 292 13.17 -13.78 14.88
C SER A 292 13.68 -14.67 13.76
N GLN A 293 12.86 -15.63 13.28
CA GLN A 293 13.22 -16.45 12.14
C GLN A 293 13.36 -15.63 10.84
N PHE A 294 12.46 -14.67 10.63
CA PHE A 294 12.55 -13.76 9.50
C PHE A 294 13.88 -12.98 9.51
N LEU A 295 14.27 -12.44 10.64
CA LEU A 295 15.53 -11.69 10.77
C LEU A 295 16.77 -12.56 10.53
N LEU A 296 16.77 -13.82 11.00
CA LEU A 296 17.86 -14.76 10.70
C LEU A 296 17.96 -15.04 9.19
N MET A 297 16.84 -15.32 8.53
CA MET A 297 16.82 -15.53 7.07
C MET A 297 17.26 -14.26 6.31
N MET A 298 16.88 -13.08 6.77
CA MET A 298 17.31 -11.79 6.21
C MET A 298 18.84 -11.59 6.37
N SER A 299 19.39 -11.99 7.53
CA SER A 299 20.83 -11.95 7.76
C SER A 299 21.57 -12.85 6.78
N ASP A 300 21.13 -14.11 6.62
CA ASP A 300 21.73 -15.05 5.67
C ASP A 300 21.68 -14.53 4.24
N LEU A 301 20.54 -13.92 3.86
CA LEU A 301 20.38 -13.30 2.54
C LEU A 301 21.33 -12.12 2.33
N THR A 302 21.45 -11.26 3.35
CA THR A 302 22.36 -10.11 3.29
C THR A 302 23.80 -10.58 3.04
N ASP A 303 24.21 -11.68 3.68
CA ASP A 303 25.51 -12.29 3.48
C ASP A 303 25.70 -12.81 2.05
N GLU A 304 24.68 -13.43 1.45
CA GLU A 304 24.73 -13.88 0.06
C GLU A 304 24.79 -12.71 -0.95
N ILE A 305 24.02 -11.65 -0.71
CA ILE A 305 24.07 -10.42 -1.52
C ILE A 305 25.46 -9.80 -1.44
N ASN A 306 26.06 -9.70 -0.25
CA ASN A 306 27.41 -9.18 -0.05
C ASN A 306 28.47 -10.05 -0.75
N LYS A 307 28.37 -11.37 -0.71
CA LYS A 307 29.25 -12.31 -1.45
C LYS A 307 29.13 -12.12 -2.97
N ALA A 308 27.94 -11.77 -3.46
CA ALA A 308 27.72 -11.44 -4.87
C ALA A 308 28.27 -10.06 -5.27
N GLY A 309 28.87 -9.32 -4.34
CA GLY A 309 29.44 -7.98 -4.59
C GLY A 309 28.41 -6.84 -4.58
N ALA A 310 27.19 -7.10 -4.15
CA ALA A 310 26.15 -6.09 -3.98
C ALA A 310 25.98 -5.74 -2.49
N THR A 311 25.33 -4.62 -2.20
CA THR A 311 25.07 -4.15 -0.81
C THR A 311 23.63 -3.70 -0.68
N LEU A 312 23.00 -4.02 0.41
CA LEU A 312 21.72 -3.41 0.79
C LEU A 312 21.99 -1.97 1.24
N ALA A 313 21.49 -1.01 0.48
CA ALA A 313 21.67 0.42 0.74
C ALA A 313 20.32 1.04 1.13
N GLN A 314 19.89 0.76 2.35
CA GLN A 314 18.65 1.30 2.89
C GLN A 314 18.93 2.54 3.75
N ASP A 315 18.14 3.61 3.54
CA ASP A 315 18.21 4.83 4.34
C ASP A 315 17.65 4.60 5.75
N PHE A 316 16.65 3.71 5.85
CA PHE A 316 16.05 3.36 7.14
C PHE A 316 15.47 1.93 7.16
N PHE A 317 15.48 1.36 8.36
CA PHE A 317 14.89 0.05 8.70
C PHE A 317 14.23 0.16 10.06
N TYR A 318 12.90 -0.01 10.11
CA TYR A 318 12.14 0.15 11.34
C TYR A 318 11.10 -0.95 11.53
N TYR A 319 10.80 -1.24 12.81
CA TYR A 319 9.70 -2.11 13.21
C TYR A 319 8.47 -1.27 13.52
N LEU A 320 7.34 -1.62 12.91
CA LEU A 320 6.03 -1.06 13.22
C LEU A 320 5.20 -2.08 14.00
N LEU A 321 4.84 -1.74 15.22
CA LEU A 321 3.92 -2.55 16.02
C LEU A 321 2.50 -2.34 15.52
N THR A 322 1.86 -3.43 15.08
CA THR A 322 0.53 -3.43 14.45
C THR A 322 -0.47 -4.22 15.27
N ARG A 323 -1.77 -3.92 15.09
CA ARG A 323 -2.87 -4.60 15.80
C ARG A 323 -2.66 -4.62 17.32
N HIS A 324 -1.97 -3.60 17.84
CA HIS A 324 -1.69 -3.48 19.25
C HIS A 324 -2.95 -3.11 20.02
N ASP A 325 -3.31 -3.92 21.01
CA ASP A 325 -4.30 -3.58 22.02
C ASP A 325 -3.59 -3.10 23.30
N PRO A 326 -3.63 -1.80 23.62
CA PRO A 326 -2.94 -1.28 24.82
C PRO A 326 -3.52 -1.80 26.14
N ILE A 327 -4.70 -2.41 26.14
CA ILE A 327 -5.35 -2.98 27.33
C ILE A 327 -4.84 -4.42 27.58
N ASP A 328 -4.39 -5.10 26.53
CA ASP A 328 -3.85 -6.45 26.60
C ASP A 328 -2.45 -6.43 27.25
N LYS A 329 -2.37 -6.91 28.49
CA LYS A 329 -1.11 -6.93 29.28
C LYS A 329 -0.01 -7.77 28.61
N PRO A 330 -0.24 -8.98 28.10
CA PRO A 330 0.73 -9.74 27.30
C PRO A 330 1.30 -8.94 26.15
N GLN A 331 0.46 -8.27 25.35
CA GLN A 331 0.92 -7.44 24.22
C GLN A 331 1.76 -6.24 24.70
N THR A 332 1.32 -5.56 25.77
CA THR A 332 2.06 -4.43 26.35
C THR A 332 3.44 -4.87 26.86
N GLY A 333 3.53 -6.06 27.48
CA GLY A 333 4.80 -6.66 27.86
C GLY A 333 5.71 -6.93 26.68
N MET A 334 5.16 -7.44 25.56
CA MET A 334 5.91 -7.69 24.34
C MET A 334 6.38 -6.38 23.65
N VAL A 335 5.55 -5.35 23.65
CA VAL A 335 5.94 -4.00 23.19
C VAL A 335 7.12 -3.47 23.98
N THR A 336 7.07 -3.61 25.30
CA THR A 336 8.17 -3.19 26.18
C THR A 336 9.46 -3.97 25.90
N LEU A 337 9.35 -5.28 25.70
CA LEU A 337 10.49 -6.13 25.34
C LEU A 337 11.12 -5.70 24.01
N LEU A 338 10.31 -5.53 22.94
CA LEU A 338 10.80 -5.15 21.62
C LEU A 338 11.49 -3.78 21.64
N ARG A 339 10.92 -2.80 22.35
CA ARG A 339 11.53 -1.49 22.53
C ARG A 339 12.82 -1.54 23.35
N HIS A 340 12.91 -2.45 24.32
CA HIS A 340 14.14 -2.64 25.07
C HIS A 340 15.25 -3.27 24.22
N LEU A 341 14.89 -4.24 23.35
CA LEU A 341 15.85 -4.96 22.51
C LEU A 341 16.34 -4.14 21.30
N PHE A 342 15.43 -3.41 20.65
CA PHE A 342 15.71 -2.73 19.38
C PHE A 342 15.75 -1.20 19.49
N GLY A 343 15.45 -0.64 20.67
CA GLY A 343 15.60 0.78 20.95
C GLY A 343 14.85 1.68 19.98
N SER A 344 15.60 2.56 19.33
CA SER A 344 15.09 3.55 18.36
C SER A 344 14.56 2.94 17.07
N ASP A 345 14.90 1.69 16.75
CA ASP A 345 14.47 1.03 15.52
C ASP A 345 13.01 0.55 15.59
N VAL A 346 12.35 0.67 16.76
CA VAL A 346 10.90 0.47 16.90
C VAL A 346 10.20 1.83 16.83
N LEU A 347 9.32 2.01 15.86
CA LEU A 347 8.52 3.23 15.74
C LEU A 347 7.77 3.53 17.05
N VAL A 348 7.81 4.79 17.47
CA VAL A 348 7.13 5.24 18.70
C VAL A 348 5.60 5.03 18.60
N PRO A 349 4.90 5.48 17.51
CA PRO A 349 3.49 5.21 17.35
C PRO A 349 3.24 3.74 16.99
N THR A 350 2.08 3.23 17.37
CA THR A 350 1.62 1.87 17.07
C THR A 350 0.31 1.88 16.30
N ALA A 351 0.15 1.03 15.30
CA ALA A 351 -1.13 0.81 14.66
C ALA A 351 -2.02 -0.04 15.59
N ILE A 352 -3.02 0.57 16.16
CA ILE A 352 -3.88 -0.08 17.16
C ILE A 352 -4.86 -1.08 16.54
N ALA A 353 -5.22 -2.10 17.30
CA ALA A 353 -6.38 -2.94 16.99
C ALA A 353 -7.65 -2.10 17.07
N SER A 354 -8.49 -2.13 16.05
CA SER A 354 -9.71 -1.33 16.02
C SER A 354 -10.79 -1.94 15.13
N THR A 355 -11.99 -2.03 15.68
CA THR A 355 -13.19 -2.42 14.91
C THR A 355 -13.52 -1.41 13.79
N ALA A 356 -13.01 -0.18 13.86
CA ALA A 356 -13.15 0.78 12.76
C ALA A 356 -12.33 0.37 11.53
N ILE A 357 -11.09 -0.15 11.73
CA ILE A 357 -10.25 -0.66 10.64
C ILE A 357 -10.89 -1.92 10.04
N GLU A 358 -11.40 -2.82 10.88
CA GLU A 358 -12.07 -4.05 10.44
C GLU A 358 -13.34 -3.73 9.64
N ALA A 359 -14.20 -2.84 10.14
CA ALA A 359 -15.43 -2.43 9.47
C ALA A 359 -15.14 -1.71 8.13
N ALA A 360 -14.14 -0.84 8.08
CA ALA A 360 -13.69 -0.20 6.85
C ALA A 360 -13.15 -1.25 5.86
N GLY A 361 -12.34 -2.19 6.32
CA GLY A 361 -11.80 -3.27 5.49
C GLY A 361 -12.87 -4.18 4.89
N LEU A 362 -13.92 -4.51 5.62
CA LEU A 362 -15.07 -5.25 5.10
C LEU A 362 -15.77 -4.51 3.94
N ALA A 363 -15.81 -3.17 4.01
CA ALA A 363 -16.32 -2.32 2.94
C ALA A 363 -15.26 -2.04 1.86
N LYS A 364 -14.09 -2.70 1.92
CA LYS A 364 -12.92 -2.42 1.07
C LYS A 364 -12.50 -0.95 1.10
N GLN A 365 -12.62 -0.29 2.23
CA GLN A 365 -12.24 1.09 2.47
C GLN A 365 -11.10 1.19 3.48
N SER A 366 -10.29 2.22 3.35
CA SER A 366 -9.39 2.66 4.42
C SER A 366 -10.12 3.63 5.35
N LEU A 367 -9.49 3.99 6.46
CA LEU A 367 -9.99 5.04 7.34
C LEU A 367 -10.04 6.43 6.66
N TYR A 368 -9.29 6.64 5.59
CA TYR A 368 -9.28 7.90 4.83
C TYR A 368 -10.52 8.08 3.93
N GLU A 369 -11.18 6.98 3.62
CA GLU A 369 -12.32 6.94 2.69
C GLU A 369 -13.67 6.90 3.40
N VAL A 370 -13.67 6.48 4.67
CA VAL A 370 -14.91 6.33 5.45
C VAL A 370 -15.65 7.66 5.55
N GLU A 371 -16.93 7.64 5.18
CA GLU A 371 -17.81 8.79 5.32
C GLU A 371 -18.06 9.14 6.80
N PRO A 372 -18.12 10.45 7.15
CA PRO A 372 -18.44 10.88 8.48
C PRO A 372 -19.77 10.31 8.97
N GLY A 373 -19.74 9.59 10.09
CA GLY A 373 -20.92 8.97 10.69
C GLY A 373 -21.21 7.52 10.28
N ALA A 374 -20.49 6.96 9.32
CA ALA A 374 -20.60 5.54 8.96
C ALA A 374 -20.09 4.60 10.06
N ILE A 375 -19.16 5.07 10.87
CA ILE A 375 -18.61 4.35 12.03
C ILE A 375 -18.80 5.23 13.28
N ARG A 376 -18.92 4.62 14.46
CA ARG A 376 -19.00 5.35 15.73
C ARG A 376 -17.84 6.34 15.86
N ARG A 377 -18.17 7.62 16.03
CA ARG A 377 -17.23 8.76 15.95
C ARG A 377 -15.97 8.58 16.80
N GLU A 378 -16.12 8.12 18.04
CA GLU A 378 -14.98 7.97 18.95
C GLU A 378 -14.05 6.84 18.52
N THR A 379 -14.59 5.68 18.12
CA THR A 379 -13.82 4.53 17.62
C THR A 379 -13.10 4.89 16.33
N TYR A 380 -13.79 5.57 15.41
CA TYR A 380 -13.18 6.05 14.16
C TYR A 380 -12.04 7.04 14.42
N ARG A 381 -12.29 8.07 15.26
CA ARG A 381 -11.29 9.09 15.57
C ARG A 381 -10.04 8.46 16.18
N ARG A 382 -10.18 7.62 17.19
CA ARG A 382 -9.04 6.93 17.84
C ARG A 382 -8.22 6.11 16.85
N ALA A 383 -8.89 5.35 15.97
CA ALA A 383 -8.19 4.55 14.95
C ALA A 383 -7.51 5.43 13.90
N ARG A 384 -8.17 6.50 13.48
CA ARG A 384 -7.65 7.44 12.51
C ARG A 384 -6.44 8.22 13.04
N ASP A 385 -6.53 8.74 14.27
CA ASP A 385 -5.44 9.48 14.90
C ASP A 385 -4.20 8.58 15.06
N ALA A 386 -4.35 7.34 15.54
CA ALA A 386 -3.25 6.38 15.66
C ALA A 386 -2.61 6.05 14.29
N MET A 387 -3.42 5.90 13.23
CA MET A 387 -2.91 5.63 11.89
C MET A 387 -2.21 6.87 11.29
N ASP A 388 -2.74 8.07 11.53
CA ASP A 388 -2.11 9.33 11.13
C ASP A 388 -0.74 9.49 11.82
N GLU A 389 -0.61 9.17 13.12
CA GLU A 389 0.67 9.19 13.84
C GLU A 389 1.70 8.20 13.26
N VAL A 390 1.28 6.97 12.94
CA VAL A 390 2.14 5.97 12.28
C VAL A 390 2.63 6.48 10.94
N ASN A 391 1.71 6.93 10.08
CA ASN A 391 2.06 7.37 8.74
C ASN A 391 2.89 8.67 8.75
N ALA A 392 2.66 9.56 9.72
CA ALA A 392 3.47 10.75 9.91
C ALA A 392 4.92 10.39 10.31
N ALA A 393 5.10 9.41 11.21
CA ALA A 393 6.43 8.94 11.58
C ALA A 393 7.18 8.31 10.39
N ILE A 394 6.49 7.53 9.53
CA ILE A 394 7.11 6.99 8.31
C ILE A 394 7.45 8.13 7.32
N LEU A 395 6.58 9.12 7.17
CA LEU A 395 6.87 10.30 6.34
C LEU A 395 8.08 11.08 6.86
N GLU A 396 8.25 11.21 8.17
CA GLU A 396 9.43 11.83 8.79
C GLU A 396 10.72 11.08 8.42
N LEU A 397 10.72 9.75 8.42
CA LEU A 397 11.86 8.94 7.95
C LEU A 397 12.18 9.25 6.47
N ILE A 398 11.16 9.28 5.62
CA ILE A 398 11.30 9.60 4.20
C ILE A 398 11.91 11.01 4.02
N THR A 399 11.37 12.01 4.70
CA THR A 399 11.86 13.39 4.57
C THR A 399 13.25 13.58 5.16
N THR A 400 13.58 12.86 6.25
CA THR A 400 14.92 12.84 6.85
C THR A 400 15.93 12.24 5.87
N SER A 401 15.58 11.18 5.14
CA SER A 401 16.43 10.58 4.10
C SER A 401 16.75 11.56 2.97
N TRP A 402 15.88 12.53 2.71
CA TRP A 402 16.12 13.63 1.79
C TRP A 402 16.89 14.81 2.41
N GLY A 403 17.27 14.74 3.69
CA GLY A 403 17.90 15.83 4.42
C GLY A 403 16.97 17.02 4.70
N ARG A 404 15.65 16.77 4.70
CA ARG A 404 14.66 17.78 5.09
C ARG A 404 14.50 17.76 6.62
N PRO A 405 14.25 18.94 7.26
CA PRO A 405 14.01 19.02 8.70
C PRO A 405 12.67 18.39 9.09
#